data_98d0ee5ca5661d5e1c5843a3dd0cce7d
#
_entry.id   98d0ee5ca5661d5e1c5843a3dd0cce7d
#
_cell.length_a   1.000
_cell.length_b   1.000
_cell.length_c   1.000
_cell.angle_alpha   90.00
_cell.angle_beta   90.00
_cell.angle_gamma   90.00
#
_symmetry.space_group_name_H-M   'P 1'
#
loop_
_entity.id
_entity.type
_entity.pdbx_description
1 polymer ?
#
loop_
_entity_poly.entity_id
_entity_poly.type
_entity_poly.pdbx_seq_one_letter_code
_entity_poly.pdbx_strand_id
1 'polypeptide(L)'
;KIVGSGDYFTMKLAKQIVESYNFRTEREERLLFTLEMVKKYRGISKAKSELRGPDLDDFKTSIKDLNAIGINPVTIPKRWNIDHIPNLFRTFEETLYEEELIPQQEYTARQHIETILFS
;
A
#
# COMPACT_ATOMS: atom_id res chain seq x y z
N LYS A 1 5.67 -11.96 -0.49
CA LYS A 1 5.62 -10.60 -0.96
C LYS A 1 4.86 -9.72 -0.02
N ILE A 2 5.57 -8.80 0.56
CA ILE A 2 4.98 -7.89 1.52
C ILE A 2 4.36 -6.69 0.82
N VAL A 3 5.00 -6.26 -0.26
CA VAL A 3 4.53 -5.13 -1.04
C VAL A 3 3.13 -5.41 -1.57
N GLY A 4 2.19 -4.53 -1.29
CA GLY A 4 0.83 -4.68 -1.73
C GLY A 4 -0.09 -5.40 -0.76
N SER A 5 0.41 -5.76 0.45
CA SER A 5 -0.45 -6.44 1.43
C SER A 5 -1.37 -5.48 2.18
N GLY A 6 -1.01 -4.20 2.26
CA GLY A 6 -1.85 -3.21 2.91
C GLY A 6 -2.94 -2.68 1.99
N ASP A 7 -3.92 -2.02 2.59
CA ASP A 7 -4.99 -1.37 1.82
C ASP A 7 -4.48 -0.08 1.17
N TYR A 8 -5.17 0.36 0.13
CA TYR A 8 -4.84 1.59 -0.57
C TYR A 8 -5.57 2.78 0.06
N PHE A 9 -4.86 3.88 0.25
CA PHE A 9 -5.41 5.12 0.80
C PHE A 9 -4.93 6.30 -0.02
N THR A 10 -5.64 7.45 0.08
CA THR A 10 -5.09 8.68 -0.47
C THR A 10 -3.89 9.09 0.37
N MET A 11 -3.03 9.95 -0.19
CA MET A 11 -1.85 10.43 0.54
C MET A 11 -2.26 11.10 1.85
N LYS A 12 -3.32 11.89 1.82
CA LYS A 12 -3.81 12.59 3.02
C LYS A 12 -4.17 11.60 4.12
N LEU A 13 -4.96 10.58 3.77
CA LEU A 13 -5.40 9.60 4.76
C LEU A 13 -4.26 8.73 5.22
N ALA A 14 -3.37 8.33 4.32
CA ALA A 14 -2.20 7.53 4.68
C ALA A 14 -1.34 8.26 5.71
N LYS A 15 -1.10 9.56 5.49
CA LYS A 15 -0.33 10.37 6.45
C LYS A 15 -1.03 10.44 7.79
N GLN A 16 -2.36 10.63 7.80
CA GLN A 16 -3.11 10.70 9.05
C GLN A 16 -3.01 9.38 9.83
N ILE A 17 -3.04 8.25 9.15
CA ILE A 17 -2.91 6.96 9.80
C ILE A 17 -1.52 6.81 10.42
N VAL A 18 -0.47 7.17 9.68
CA VAL A 18 0.89 7.12 10.22
C VAL A 18 1.00 7.98 11.47
N GLU A 19 0.48 9.20 11.40
CA GLU A 19 0.55 10.13 12.53
C GLU A 19 -0.21 9.62 13.75
N SER A 20 -1.28 8.88 13.52
CA SER A 20 -2.10 8.37 14.62
C SER A 20 -1.38 7.31 15.47
N TYR A 21 -0.32 6.72 14.94
CA TYR A 21 0.43 5.70 15.68
C TYR A 21 1.43 6.30 16.66
N ASN A 22 1.68 7.60 16.58
CA ASN A 22 2.62 8.29 17.48
C ASN A 22 4.01 7.65 17.51
N PHE A 23 4.52 7.32 16.34
CA PHE A 23 5.89 6.82 16.23
C PHE A 23 6.87 7.89 16.64
N ARG A 24 8.11 7.48 16.93
CA ARG A 24 9.19 8.44 17.14
C ARG A 24 9.33 9.30 15.89
N THR A 25 9.75 10.55 16.10
CA THR A 25 9.87 11.52 15.02
C THR A 25 10.64 10.98 13.83
N GLU A 26 11.78 10.35 14.08
CA GLU A 26 12.61 9.81 13.00
C GLU A 26 11.88 8.76 12.18
N ARG A 27 11.19 7.86 12.86
CA ARG A 27 10.47 6.80 12.18
C ARG A 27 9.30 7.36 11.40
N GLU A 28 8.56 8.29 11.99
CA GLU A 28 7.43 8.91 11.32
C GLU A 28 7.88 9.64 10.06
N GLU A 29 8.96 10.43 10.17
CA GLU A 29 9.49 11.15 9.01
C GLU A 29 9.93 10.19 7.91
N ARG A 30 10.54 9.08 8.29
CA ARG A 30 10.98 8.07 7.34
C ARG A 30 9.80 7.47 6.59
N LEU A 31 8.71 7.16 7.29
CA LEU A 31 7.52 6.60 6.67
C LEU A 31 6.86 7.61 5.75
N LEU A 32 6.75 8.86 6.20
CA LEU A 32 6.15 9.91 5.38
C LEU A 32 6.99 10.19 4.13
N PHE A 33 8.32 10.23 4.29
CA PHE A 33 9.22 10.39 3.16
C PHE A 33 9.02 9.27 2.13
N THR A 34 8.88 8.05 2.60
CA THR A 34 8.68 6.90 1.72
C THR A 34 7.39 7.04 0.91
N LEU A 35 6.31 7.45 1.56
CA LEU A 35 5.04 7.69 0.87
C LEU A 35 5.21 8.76 -0.21
N GLU A 36 5.93 9.84 0.10
CA GLU A 36 6.18 10.91 -0.87
C GLU A 36 7.01 10.43 -2.05
N MET A 37 8.02 9.60 -1.79
CA MET A 37 8.87 9.06 -2.85
C MET A 37 8.09 8.15 -3.80
N VAL A 38 7.26 7.28 -3.25
CA VAL A 38 6.45 6.38 -4.08
C VAL A 38 5.50 7.20 -4.94
N LYS A 39 4.90 8.24 -4.37
CA LYS A 39 4.00 9.11 -5.12
C LYS A 39 4.77 9.86 -6.22
N LYS A 40 5.92 10.41 -5.89
CA LYS A 40 6.73 11.20 -6.83
C LYS A 40 7.12 10.37 -8.06
N TYR A 41 7.56 9.15 -7.83
CA TYR A 41 8.04 8.28 -8.91
C TYR A 41 6.96 7.34 -9.44
N ARG A 42 5.74 7.46 -8.93
CA ARG A 42 4.58 6.70 -9.39
C ARG A 42 4.75 5.19 -9.29
N GLY A 43 5.40 4.74 -8.21
CA GLY A 43 5.55 3.32 -7.96
C GLY A 43 6.74 3.01 -7.10
N ILE A 44 6.71 1.82 -6.52
CA ILE A 44 7.74 1.38 -5.60
C ILE A 44 9.05 1.07 -6.33
N SER A 45 8.97 0.37 -7.46
CA SER A 45 10.17 -0.02 -8.21
C SER A 45 10.94 1.19 -8.71
N LYS A 46 10.21 2.18 -9.25
CA LYS A 46 10.84 3.38 -9.75
C LYS A 46 11.51 4.18 -8.63
N ALA A 47 10.80 4.31 -7.50
CA ALA A 47 11.37 4.99 -6.34
C ALA A 47 12.64 4.30 -5.86
N LYS A 48 12.61 2.97 -5.78
CA LYS A 48 13.79 2.20 -5.35
C LYS A 48 14.99 2.45 -6.28
N SER A 49 14.74 2.55 -7.57
CA SER A 49 15.83 2.74 -8.55
C SER A 49 16.52 4.08 -8.39
N GLU A 50 15.88 5.05 -7.74
CA GLU A 50 16.41 6.38 -7.53
C GLU A 50 17.17 6.54 -6.21
N LEU A 51 17.19 5.49 -5.38
CA LEU A 51 17.81 5.56 -4.07
C LEU A 51 19.04 4.67 -4.00
N ARG A 52 19.99 5.04 -3.12
CA ARG A 52 21.26 4.32 -2.94
C ARG A 52 21.62 4.27 -1.47
N GLY A 53 22.39 3.22 -1.09
CA GLY A 53 22.98 3.12 0.22
C GLY A 53 21.96 3.14 1.35
N PRO A 54 22.26 3.92 2.42
CA PRO A 54 21.36 3.97 3.59
C PRO A 54 19.94 4.42 3.24
N ASP A 55 19.79 5.31 2.28
CA ASP A 55 18.45 5.78 1.89
C ASP A 55 17.63 4.64 1.30
N LEU A 56 18.26 3.78 0.52
CA LEU A 56 17.56 2.63 -0.05
C LEU A 56 17.16 1.64 1.05
N ASP A 57 18.06 1.41 2.01
CA ASP A 57 17.76 0.51 3.12
C ASP A 57 16.61 1.04 3.96
N ASP A 58 16.60 2.33 4.24
CA ASP A 58 15.51 2.98 4.97
C ASP A 58 14.20 2.86 4.21
N PHE A 59 14.25 3.04 2.89
CA PHE A 59 13.07 2.91 2.06
C PHE A 59 12.49 1.50 2.15
N LYS A 60 13.33 0.48 2.01
CA LYS A 60 12.88 -0.92 2.08
C LYS A 60 12.24 -1.23 3.44
N THR A 61 12.88 -0.76 4.52
CA THR A 61 12.35 -0.96 5.87
C THR A 61 11.01 -0.26 6.02
N SER A 62 10.88 0.94 5.48
CA SER A 62 9.64 1.70 5.56
C SER A 62 8.50 1.03 4.80
N ILE A 63 8.81 0.41 3.66
CA ILE A 63 7.79 -0.35 2.91
C ILE A 63 7.21 -1.46 3.81
N LYS A 64 8.07 -2.18 4.51
CA LYS A 64 7.63 -3.24 5.42
C LYS A 64 6.82 -2.66 6.57
N ASP A 65 7.27 -1.56 7.14
CA ASP A 65 6.57 -0.92 8.26
C ASP A 65 5.18 -0.43 7.85
N LEU A 66 5.07 0.18 6.67
CA LEU A 66 3.78 0.66 6.18
C LEU A 66 2.81 -0.51 5.97
N ASN A 67 3.27 -1.58 5.36
CA ASN A 67 2.42 -2.75 5.18
C ASN A 67 2.02 -3.36 6.52
N ALA A 68 2.91 -3.31 7.51
CA ALA A 68 2.61 -3.86 8.83
C ALA A 68 1.47 -3.12 9.52
N ILE A 69 1.31 -1.82 9.25
CA ILE A 69 0.20 -1.04 9.81
C ILE A 69 -0.97 -0.92 8.83
N GLY A 70 -0.96 -1.73 7.78
CA GLY A 70 -2.10 -1.84 6.88
C GLY A 70 -2.16 -0.82 5.77
N ILE A 71 -1.06 -0.13 5.48
CA ILE A 71 -1.02 0.90 4.43
C ILE A 71 -0.20 0.39 3.25
N ASN A 72 -0.82 0.37 2.07
CA ASN A 72 -0.07 0.12 0.85
C ASN A 72 0.69 1.40 0.49
N PRO A 73 2.00 1.31 0.23
CA PRO A 73 2.78 2.52 -0.11
C PRO A 73 2.30 3.26 -1.36
N VAL A 74 1.64 2.54 -2.27
CA VAL A 74 1.06 3.16 -3.46
C VAL A 74 -0.25 3.83 -3.05
N THR A 75 -0.33 5.16 -3.24
CA THR A 75 -1.50 5.91 -2.80
C THR A 75 -2.48 6.16 -3.94
N ILE A 76 -3.74 6.36 -3.56
CA ILE A 76 -4.82 6.61 -4.52
C ILE A 76 -4.72 8.05 -5.04
N PRO A 77 -4.79 8.26 -6.37
CA PRO A 77 -4.80 9.62 -6.90
C PRO A 77 -6.00 10.40 -6.37
N LYS A 78 -5.74 11.65 -5.99
CA LYS A 78 -6.79 12.50 -5.43
C LYS A 78 -7.98 12.66 -6.38
N ARG A 79 -7.71 12.67 -7.68
CA ARG A 79 -8.75 12.87 -8.69
C ARG A 79 -9.78 11.74 -8.75
N TRP A 80 -9.48 10.59 -8.15
CA TRP A 80 -10.42 9.47 -8.13
C TRP A 80 -11.56 9.69 -7.16
N ASN A 81 -11.40 10.64 -6.24
CA ASN A 81 -12.43 10.98 -5.25
C ASN A 81 -12.86 9.78 -4.40
N ILE A 82 -11.90 8.93 -4.10
CA ILE A 82 -12.05 7.74 -3.25
C ILE A 82 -10.93 7.78 -2.22
N ASP A 83 -11.25 7.60 -0.95
CA ASP A 83 -10.25 7.68 0.11
C ASP A 83 -9.57 6.36 0.43
N HIS A 84 -10.25 5.25 0.17
CA HIS A 84 -9.77 3.96 0.62
C HIS A 84 -10.25 2.86 -0.33
N ILE A 85 -9.32 1.97 -0.70
CA ILE A 85 -9.64 0.77 -1.48
C ILE A 85 -9.04 -0.42 -0.74
N PRO A 86 -9.86 -1.40 -0.33
CA PRO A 86 -9.33 -2.60 0.33
C PRO A 86 -8.39 -3.36 -0.57
N ASN A 87 -7.42 -4.04 0.02
CA ASN A 87 -6.56 -4.93 -0.74
C ASN A 87 -7.31 -6.24 -0.98
N LEU A 88 -7.92 -6.35 -2.13
CA LEU A 88 -8.78 -7.48 -2.44
C LEU A 88 -8.04 -8.81 -2.50
N PHE A 89 -6.74 -8.79 -2.79
CA PHE A 89 -5.96 -10.02 -2.75
C PHE A 89 -5.86 -10.57 -1.33
N ARG A 90 -5.61 -9.69 -0.36
CA ARG A 90 -5.58 -10.13 1.03
C ARG A 90 -6.94 -10.64 1.48
N THR A 91 -7.99 -9.90 1.14
CA THR A 91 -9.35 -10.30 1.47
C THR A 91 -9.68 -11.65 0.85
N PHE A 92 -9.28 -11.83 -0.40
CA PHE A 92 -9.50 -13.09 -1.11
C PHE A 92 -8.79 -14.25 -0.41
N GLU A 93 -7.52 -14.06 -0.03
CA GLU A 93 -6.78 -15.12 0.65
C GLU A 93 -7.43 -15.50 1.97
N GLU A 94 -7.86 -14.51 2.75
CA GLU A 94 -8.53 -14.77 4.01
C GLU A 94 -9.80 -15.58 3.81
N THR A 95 -10.61 -15.18 2.82
CA THR A 95 -11.85 -15.87 2.51
C THR A 95 -11.58 -17.29 2.03
N LEU A 96 -10.54 -17.48 1.24
CA LEU A 96 -10.18 -18.80 0.72
C LEU A 96 -9.89 -19.79 1.83
N TYR A 97 -9.13 -19.33 2.85
CA TYR A 97 -8.81 -20.20 3.97
C TYR A 97 -10.02 -20.49 4.85
N GLU A 98 -10.96 -19.57 4.93
CA GLU A 98 -12.14 -19.72 5.78
C GLU A 98 -13.26 -20.49 5.11
N GLU A 99 -13.46 -20.26 3.81
CA GLU A 99 -14.64 -20.77 3.12
C GLU A 99 -14.33 -21.69 1.95
N GLU A 100 -13.07 -21.99 1.70
CA GLU A 100 -12.68 -22.88 0.59
C GLU A 100 -13.29 -22.44 -0.72
N LEU A 101 -12.95 -21.21 -1.15
CA LEU A 101 -13.51 -20.62 -2.36
C LEU A 101 -13.26 -21.44 -3.61
N ILE A 102 -14.21 -21.40 -4.53
CA ILE A 102 -14.09 -22.06 -5.83
C ILE A 102 -13.45 -21.10 -6.83
N PRO A 103 -12.89 -21.64 -7.94
CA PRO A 103 -12.19 -20.80 -8.93
C PRO A 103 -13.01 -19.65 -9.52
N GLN A 104 -14.33 -19.82 -9.64
CA GLN A 104 -15.17 -18.77 -10.18
C GLN A 104 -15.18 -17.53 -9.29
N GLN A 105 -15.17 -17.73 -7.98
CA GLN A 105 -15.10 -16.60 -7.05
C GLN A 105 -13.75 -15.94 -7.13
N GLU A 106 -12.70 -16.72 -7.30
CA GLU A 106 -11.36 -16.19 -7.49
C GLU A 106 -11.30 -15.28 -8.71
N TYR A 107 -11.87 -15.74 -9.83
CA TYR A 107 -11.88 -14.97 -11.05
C TYR A 107 -12.66 -13.66 -10.85
N THR A 108 -13.79 -13.73 -10.19
CA THR A 108 -14.61 -12.55 -9.92
C THR A 108 -13.84 -11.52 -9.08
N ALA A 109 -13.10 -11.98 -8.09
CA ALA A 109 -12.31 -11.06 -7.26
C ALA A 109 -11.28 -10.33 -8.09
N ARG A 110 -10.60 -11.02 -9.00
CA ARG A 110 -9.62 -10.39 -9.88
C ARG A 110 -10.25 -9.36 -10.79
N GLN A 111 -11.41 -9.66 -11.37
CA GLN A 111 -12.12 -8.71 -12.20
C GLN A 111 -12.49 -7.46 -11.41
N HIS A 112 -12.91 -7.65 -10.18
CA HIS A 112 -13.29 -6.52 -9.34
C HIS A 112 -12.09 -5.61 -9.06
N ILE A 113 -10.94 -6.20 -8.78
CA ILE A 113 -9.71 -5.44 -8.57
C ILE A 113 -9.36 -4.63 -9.83
N GLU A 114 -9.40 -5.26 -10.99
CA GLU A 114 -9.10 -4.57 -12.24
C GLU A 114 -10.06 -3.43 -12.50
N THR A 115 -11.34 -3.65 -12.23
CA THR A 115 -12.35 -2.60 -12.40
C THR A 115 -12.05 -1.39 -11.52
N ILE A 116 -11.69 -1.63 -10.27
CA ILE A 116 -11.38 -0.55 -9.34
C ILE A 116 -10.12 0.20 -9.76
N LEU A 117 -9.07 -0.52 -10.15
CA LEU A 117 -7.78 0.08 -10.43
C LEU A 117 -7.68 0.75 -11.79
N PHE A 118 -8.44 0.29 -12.77
CA PHE A 118 -8.28 0.75 -14.15
C PHE A 118 -9.51 1.42 -14.75
N SER A 119 -10.58 1.58 -14.01
CA SER A 119 -11.77 2.27 -14.51
C SER A 119 -11.80 3.79 -14.21
#